data_5525daf6fa098929d4c77efddd98d55f
#
_entry.id   5525daf6fa098929d4c77efddd98d55f
#
_cell.length_a   1.000
_cell.length_b   1.000
_cell.length_c   1.000
_cell.angle_alpha   90.00
_cell.angle_beta   90.00
_cell.angle_gamma   90.00
#
_symmetry.space_group_name_H-M   'P 1'
#
loop_
_entity.id
_entity.type
_entity.pdbx_description
1 polymer ?
#
loop_
_entity_poly.entity_id
_entity_poly.type
_entity_poly.pdbx_seq_one_letter_code
_entity_poly.pdbx_strand_id
1 'polypeptide(L)'
;MNRPTPPPYPMSGPVRRALRAVIRASCPLESGPRVPQIVDKVEHQVRMLMQYMAPLTARGLCLVFLLVDWSQLWCLRGWRPLHRLSRRQSVKVVGALCRVRFQAVRQLMMAVRATVIAAYYDQPEVHFALGYHPRPWIRERLALRRRLMAGREATVEDQIPYAPPAVSA
;
A
#
# COMPACT_ATOMS: atom_id res chain seq x y z
N MET A 1 5.93 7.12 27.16
CA MET A 1 6.84 8.01 26.38
C MET A 1 6.27 8.11 24.96
N ASN A 2 5.59 9.23 24.63
CA ASN A 2 5.14 9.52 23.27
C ASN A 2 6.35 10.00 22.45
N ARG A 3 6.99 9.12 21.70
CA ARG A 3 7.98 9.56 20.72
C ARG A 3 7.23 10.31 19.59
N PRO A 4 7.66 11.52 19.23
CA PRO A 4 7.04 12.24 18.14
C PRO A 4 7.13 11.39 16.85
N THR A 5 6.02 11.28 16.13
CA THR A 5 5.99 10.57 14.85
C THR A 5 6.93 11.31 13.88
N PRO A 6 7.90 10.62 13.29
CA PRO A 6 8.83 11.27 12.38
C PRO A 6 8.11 11.83 11.14
N PRO A 7 8.61 12.90 10.50
CA PRO A 7 7.99 13.48 9.31
C PRO A 7 8.03 12.50 8.13
N PRO A 8 7.08 12.51 7.19
CA PRO A 8 7.05 11.60 6.06
C PRO A 8 8.26 11.78 5.13
N TYR A 9 8.72 10.68 4.52
CA TYR A 9 9.90 10.69 3.64
C TYR A 9 9.80 11.81 2.58
N PRO A 10 10.83 12.65 2.41
CA PRO A 10 10.82 13.75 1.46
C PRO A 10 10.84 13.19 0.02
N MET A 11 9.88 13.63 -0.81
CA MET A 11 9.81 13.26 -2.22
C MET A 11 9.71 14.50 -3.09
N SER A 12 10.44 14.51 -4.22
CA SER A 12 10.30 15.55 -5.24
C SER A 12 8.92 15.52 -5.92
N GLY A 13 8.49 16.64 -6.47
CA GLY A 13 7.20 16.76 -7.17
C GLY A 13 6.98 15.70 -8.26
N PRO A 14 7.96 15.41 -9.15
CA PRO A 14 7.86 14.37 -10.14
C PRO A 14 7.61 12.98 -9.55
N VAL A 15 8.36 12.59 -8.50
CA VAL A 15 8.19 11.30 -7.83
C VAL A 15 6.80 11.17 -7.20
N ARG A 16 6.31 12.24 -6.58
CA ARG A 16 4.94 12.26 -6.01
C ARG A 16 3.86 12.07 -7.09
N ARG A 17 4.02 12.73 -8.26
CA ARG A 17 3.08 12.52 -9.39
C ARG A 17 3.11 11.09 -9.88
N ALA A 18 4.30 10.51 -10.02
CA ALA A 18 4.50 9.12 -10.41
C ALA A 18 3.85 8.15 -9.41
N LEU A 19 4.10 8.34 -8.11
CA LEU A 19 3.48 7.54 -7.05
C LEU A 19 1.95 7.61 -7.10
N ARG A 20 1.38 8.82 -7.23
CA ARG A 20 -0.07 9.00 -7.36
C ARG A 20 -0.65 8.29 -8.59
N ALA A 21 0.08 8.26 -9.71
CA ALA A 21 -0.34 7.54 -10.90
C ALA A 21 -0.38 6.02 -10.65
N VAL A 22 0.63 5.49 -9.96
CA VAL A 22 0.68 4.07 -9.56
C VAL A 22 -0.45 3.74 -8.58
N ILE A 23 -0.74 4.59 -7.59
CA ILE A 23 -1.86 4.41 -6.65
C ILE A 23 -3.18 4.32 -7.42
N ARG A 24 -3.45 5.27 -8.33
CA ARG A 24 -4.68 5.27 -9.15
C ARG A 24 -4.82 4.05 -10.05
N ALA A 25 -3.69 3.49 -10.51
CA ALA A 25 -3.68 2.31 -11.37
C ALA A 25 -3.78 0.99 -10.59
N SER A 26 -3.33 0.95 -9.34
CA SER A 26 -3.20 -0.29 -8.56
C SER A 26 -4.33 -0.50 -7.57
N CYS A 27 -4.91 0.58 -7.03
CA CYS A 27 -5.94 0.49 -6.00
C CYS A 27 -7.34 0.43 -6.62
N PRO A 28 -8.27 -0.36 -6.03
CA PRO A 28 -9.68 -0.40 -6.44
C PRO A 28 -10.41 0.85 -5.91
N LEU A 29 -10.13 2.00 -6.54
CA LEU A 29 -10.76 3.27 -6.19
C LEU A 29 -12.16 3.31 -6.79
N GLU A 30 -13.18 3.48 -5.96
CA GLU A 30 -14.53 3.77 -6.42
C GLU A 30 -14.60 5.18 -7.05
N SER A 31 -15.46 5.33 -8.05
CA SER A 31 -15.69 6.63 -8.68
C SER A 31 -16.52 7.48 -7.74
N GLY A 32 -15.91 8.51 -7.13
CA GLY A 32 -16.64 9.38 -6.22
C GLY A 32 -15.78 10.51 -5.64
N PRO A 33 -16.38 11.46 -4.91
CA PRO A 33 -15.70 12.63 -4.35
C PRO A 33 -14.62 12.28 -3.31
N ARG A 34 -14.64 11.07 -2.74
CA ARG A 34 -13.65 10.59 -1.76
C ARG A 34 -12.34 10.09 -2.40
N VAL A 35 -12.31 9.84 -3.72
CA VAL A 35 -11.13 9.31 -4.43
C VAL A 35 -9.87 10.16 -4.23
N PRO A 36 -9.90 11.49 -4.36
CA PRO A 36 -8.72 12.31 -4.14
C PRO A 36 -8.17 12.18 -2.71
N GLN A 37 -9.04 12.16 -1.70
CA GLN A 37 -8.66 12.06 -0.30
C GLN A 37 -7.98 10.73 0.02
N ILE A 38 -8.47 9.61 -0.53
CA ILE A 38 -7.87 8.30 -0.37
C ILE A 38 -6.48 8.26 -1.02
N VAL A 39 -6.32 8.83 -2.22
CA VAL A 39 -5.02 8.91 -2.89
C VAL A 39 -4.00 9.67 -2.04
N ASP A 40 -4.40 10.80 -1.45
CA ASP A 40 -3.53 11.59 -0.58
C ASP A 40 -3.13 10.83 0.70
N LYS A 41 -4.06 10.11 1.31
CA LYS A 41 -3.79 9.26 2.48
C LYS A 41 -2.85 8.11 2.17
N VAL A 42 -3.08 7.42 1.06
CA VAL A 42 -2.20 6.32 0.61
C VAL A 42 -0.81 6.85 0.26
N GLU A 43 -0.70 8.00 -0.42
CA GLU A 43 0.60 8.66 -0.67
C GLU A 43 1.31 8.95 0.66
N HIS A 44 0.60 9.53 1.62
CA HIS A 44 1.16 9.83 2.94
C HIS A 44 1.66 8.56 3.63
N GLN A 45 0.85 7.50 3.64
CA GLN A 45 1.19 6.22 4.28
C GLN A 45 2.40 5.56 3.63
N VAL A 46 2.50 5.54 2.29
CA VAL A 46 3.69 5.03 1.58
C VAL A 46 4.93 5.83 1.98
N ARG A 47 4.85 7.16 2.08
CA ARG A 47 5.97 8.00 2.52
C ARG A 47 6.36 7.74 3.97
N MET A 48 5.39 7.44 4.85
CA MET A 48 5.66 7.02 6.22
C MET A 48 6.38 5.68 6.28
N LEU A 49 5.96 4.70 5.47
CA LEU A 49 6.64 3.40 5.37
C LEU A 49 8.08 3.54 4.87
N MET A 50 8.31 4.39 3.88
CA MET A 50 9.65 4.61 3.31
C MET A 50 10.66 5.21 4.29
N GLN A 51 10.20 5.87 5.34
CA GLN A 51 11.07 6.39 6.39
C GLN A 51 11.80 5.31 7.20
N TYR A 52 11.17 4.14 7.32
CA TYR A 52 11.75 2.99 8.03
C TYR A 52 12.61 2.10 7.11
N MET A 53 12.70 2.43 5.82
CA MET A 53 13.54 1.72 4.87
C MET A 53 14.98 2.23 4.93
N ALA A 54 15.95 1.39 4.57
CA ALA A 54 17.32 1.84 4.36
C ALA A 54 17.35 2.96 3.30
N PRO A 55 18.18 4.00 3.47
CA PRO A 55 18.18 5.18 2.58
C PRO A 55 18.36 4.82 1.10
N LEU A 56 19.19 3.82 0.80
CA LEU A 56 19.41 3.35 -0.55
C LEU A 56 18.14 2.71 -1.14
N THR A 57 17.44 1.90 -0.36
CA THR A 57 16.18 1.26 -0.76
C THR A 57 15.10 2.30 -1.03
N ALA A 58 14.97 3.31 -0.16
CA ALA A 58 14.00 4.39 -0.34
C ALA A 58 14.28 5.22 -1.62
N ARG A 59 15.57 5.55 -1.88
CA ARG A 59 15.97 6.23 -3.13
C ARG A 59 15.73 5.35 -4.36
N GLY A 60 16.06 4.06 -4.27
CA GLY A 60 15.77 3.09 -5.32
C GLY A 60 14.29 3.01 -5.64
N LEU A 61 13.42 3.00 -4.64
CA LEU A 61 11.97 2.99 -4.82
C LEU A 61 11.46 4.28 -5.49
N CYS A 62 12.03 5.45 -5.16
CA CYS A 62 11.73 6.70 -5.87
C CYS A 62 12.07 6.62 -7.36
N LEU A 63 13.25 6.06 -7.69
CA LEU A 63 13.66 5.84 -9.09
C LEU A 63 12.69 4.89 -9.79
N VAL A 64 12.27 3.83 -9.12
CA VAL A 64 11.29 2.88 -9.67
C VAL A 64 9.97 3.54 -9.99
N PHE A 65 9.44 4.40 -9.11
CA PHE A 65 8.22 5.16 -9.42
C PHE A 65 8.38 5.98 -10.69
N LEU A 66 9.52 6.65 -10.89
CA LEU A 66 9.78 7.41 -12.12
C LEU A 66 9.88 6.50 -13.35
N LEU A 67 10.58 5.37 -13.25
CA LEU A 67 10.68 4.40 -14.33
C LEU A 67 9.31 3.84 -14.73
N VAL A 68 8.45 3.57 -13.75
CA VAL A 68 7.07 3.12 -14.00
C VAL A 68 6.24 4.23 -14.65
N ASP A 69 6.40 5.48 -14.22
CA ASP A 69 5.69 6.61 -14.82
C ASP A 69 6.05 6.78 -16.30
N TRP A 70 7.31 6.57 -16.67
CA TRP A 70 7.80 6.64 -18.05
C TRP A 70 7.81 5.28 -18.77
N SER A 71 7.16 4.27 -18.22
CA SER A 71 7.18 2.90 -18.76
C SER A 71 6.70 2.78 -20.20
N GLN A 72 5.79 3.62 -20.65
CA GLN A 72 5.34 3.60 -22.05
C GLN A 72 6.44 3.99 -23.02
N LEU A 73 7.34 4.91 -22.63
CA LEU A 73 8.45 5.34 -23.46
C LEU A 73 9.47 4.22 -23.68
N TRP A 74 9.95 3.58 -22.61
CA TRP A 74 10.97 2.52 -22.76
C TRP A 74 10.35 1.16 -23.18
N CYS A 75 9.02 0.98 -23.06
CA CYS A 75 8.31 -0.15 -23.67
C CYS A 75 7.91 0.09 -25.12
N LEU A 76 8.25 1.23 -25.73
CA LEU A 76 7.90 1.64 -27.10
C LEU A 76 6.37 1.60 -27.39
N ARG A 77 5.56 1.80 -26.36
CA ARG A 77 4.09 1.78 -26.48
C ARG A 77 3.45 3.17 -26.56
N GLY A 78 4.23 4.22 -26.33
CA GLY A 78 3.76 5.59 -26.40
C GLY A 78 4.70 6.59 -25.73
N TRP A 79 4.45 7.88 -25.95
CA TRP A 79 5.27 9.00 -25.46
C TRP A 79 4.68 9.67 -24.21
N ARG A 80 3.55 9.15 -23.70
CA ARG A 80 2.85 9.77 -22.57
C ARG A 80 3.22 9.10 -21.24
N PRO A 81 3.63 9.86 -20.22
CA PRO A 81 3.85 9.31 -18.89
C PRO A 81 2.54 8.82 -18.26
N LEU A 82 2.64 7.85 -17.35
CA LEU A 82 1.51 7.19 -16.68
C LEU A 82 0.56 8.20 -16.02
N HIS A 83 1.10 9.25 -15.40
CA HIS A 83 0.32 10.28 -14.71
C HIS A 83 -0.59 11.12 -15.64
N ARG A 84 -0.36 11.10 -16.95
CA ARG A 84 -1.18 11.77 -17.97
C ARG A 84 -2.18 10.86 -18.67
N LEU A 85 -2.18 9.56 -18.32
CA LEU A 85 -3.10 8.59 -18.90
C LEU A 85 -4.43 8.58 -18.14
N SER A 86 -5.48 8.14 -18.85
CA SER A 86 -6.74 7.81 -18.17
C SER A 86 -6.55 6.61 -17.24
N ARG A 87 -7.40 6.49 -16.22
CA ARG A 87 -7.32 5.38 -15.26
C ARG A 87 -7.35 4.02 -15.96
N ARG A 88 -8.24 3.83 -16.94
CA ARG A 88 -8.33 2.58 -17.71
C ARG A 88 -7.03 2.22 -18.43
N GLN A 89 -6.36 3.21 -19.00
CA GLN A 89 -5.07 3.02 -19.67
C GLN A 89 -3.96 2.72 -18.65
N SER A 90 -3.91 3.45 -17.54
CA SER A 90 -2.91 3.23 -16.49
C SER A 90 -3.01 1.82 -15.89
N VAL A 91 -4.23 1.32 -15.64
CA VAL A 91 -4.45 -0.07 -15.16
C VAL A 91 -3.92 -1.09 -16.18
N LYS A 92 -4.18 -0.88 -17.49
CA LYS A 92 -3.65 -1.78 -18.54
C LYS A 92 -2.13 -1.77 -18.58
N VAL A 93 -1.49 -0.60 -18.45
CA VAL A 93 -0.03 -0.46 -18.47
C VAL A 93 0.59 -1.14 -17.26
N VAL A 94 0.12 -0.87 -16.05
CA VAL A 94 0.61 -1.50 -14.82
C VAL A 94 0.39 -3.02 -14.86
N GLY A 95 -0.77 -3.48 -15.34
CA GLY A 95 -1.06 -4.89 -15.51
C GLY A 95 -0.15 -5.57 -16.54
N ALA A 96 0.25 -4.87 -17.61
CA ALA A 96 1.20 -5.38 -18.59
C ALA A 96 2.61 -5.49 -18.01
N LEU A 97 3.05 -4.50 -17.20
CA LEU A 97 4.35 -4.53 -16.52
C LEU A 97 4.45 -5.68 -15.51
N CYS A 98 3.36 -6.02 -14.83
CA CYS A 98 3.31 -7.19 -13.94
C CYS A 98 3.42 -8.53 -14.68
N ARG A 99 3.22 -8.56 -16.00
CA ARG A 99 3.25 -9.77 -16.85
C ARG A 99 4.44 -9.84 -17.81
N VAL A 100 5.37 -8.88 -17.71
CA VAL A 100 6.58 -8.87 -18.53
C VAL A 100 7.42 -10.12 -18.31
N ARG A 101 8.06 -10.62 -19.38
CA ARG A 101 8.93 -11.82 -19.33
C ARG A 101 10.17 -11.62 -18.45
N PHE A 102 10.68 -10.39 -18.34
CA PHE A 102 11.82 -10.08 -17.49
C PHE A 102 11.44 -10.19 -16.01
N GLN A 103 11.96 -11.23 -15.38
CA GLN A 103 11.63 -11.56 -13.98
C GLN A 103 11.92 -10.40 -13.02
N ALA A 104 13.06 -9.72 -13.18
CA ALA A 104 13.44 -8.60 -12.31
C ALA A 104 12.40 -7.45 -12.37
N VAL A 105 11.96 -7.07 -13.58
CA VAL A 105 10.94 -6.03 -13.76
C VAL A 105 9.61 -6.46 -13.16
N ARG A 106 9.22 -7.71 -13.37
CA ARG A 106 7.98 -8.26 -12.80
C ARG A 106 8.01 -8.26 -11.27
N GLN A 107 9.09 -8.73 -10.65
CA GLN A 107 9.25 -8.74 -9.19
C GLN A 107 9.22 -7.32 -8.63
N LEU A 108 9.90 -6.39 -9.27
CA LEU A 108 9.91 -4.99 -8.88
C LEU A 108 8.52 -4.37 -8.93
N MET A 109 7.76 -4.63 -10.01
CA MET A 109 6.39 -4.16 -10.15
C MET A 109 5.45 -4.79 -9.11
N MET A 110 5.64 -6.07 -8.80
CA MET A 110 4.89 -6.75 -7.74
C MET A 110 5.17 -6.13 -6.37
N ALA A 111 6.44 -5.83 -6.06
CA ALA A 111 6.82 -5.17 -4.81
C ALA A 111 6.22 -3.76 -4.70
N VAL A 112 6.33 -2.95 -5.75
CA VAL A 112 5.72 -1.61 -5.81
C VAL A 112 4.22 -1.67 -5.60
N ARG A 113 3.55 -2.57 -6.32
CA ARG A 113 2.11 -2.76 -6.21
C ARG A 113 1.71 -3.25 -4.83
N ALA A 114 2.44 -4.20 -4.26
CA ALA A 114 2.18 -4.71 -2.92
C ALA A 114 2.28 -3.60 -1.86
N THR A 115 3.33 -2.75 -1.94
CA THR A 115 3.50 -1.62 -1.03
C THR A 115 2.32 -0.64 -1.10
N VAL A 116 1.88 -0.30 -2.31
CA VAL A 116 0.77 0.64 -2.52
C VAL A 116 -0.56 0.02 -2.07
N ILE A 117 -0.80 -1.25 -2.38
CA ILE A 117 -2.01 -1.98 -1.99
C ILE A 117 -2.07 -2.16 -0.47
N ALA A 118 -0.94 -2.50 0.18
CA ALA A 118 -0.88 -2.59 1.64
C ALA A 118 -1.23 -1.25 2.29
N ALA A 119 -0.66 -0.14 1.80
CA ALA A 119 -0.98 1.20 2.29
C ALA A 119 -2.46 1.60 2.04
N TYR A 120 -3.07 1.12 0.96
CA TYR A 120 -4.49 1.31 0.67
C TYR A 120 -5.38 0.56 1.64
N TYR A 121 -5.11 -0.74 1.85
CA TYR A 121 -5.89 -1.57 2.78
C TYR A 121 -5.67 -1.21 4.25
N ASP A 122 -4.64 -0.46 4.59
CA ASP A 122 -4.42 0.08 5.95
C ASP A 122 -5.29 1.31 6.25
N GLN A 123 -6.05 1.83 5.27
CA GLN A 123 -6.91 3.00 5.48
C GLN A 123 -8.20 2.63 6.23
N PRO A 124 -8.58 3.38 7.28
CA PRO A 124 -9.80 3.12 8.06
C PRO A 124 -11.08 3.10 7.21
N GLU A 125 -11.13 3.94 6.18
CA GLU A 125 -12.29 4.02 5.29
C GLU A 125 -12.45 2.75 4.45
N VAL A 126 -11.33 2.14 4.07
CA VAL A 126 -11.31 0.87 3.33
C VAL A 126 -11.74 -0.27 4.26
N HIS A 127 -11.24 -0.28 5.50
CA HIS A 127 -11.67 -1.25 6.52
C HIS A 127 -13.20 -1.17 6.72
N PHE A 128 -13.72 0.05 6.87
CA PHE A 128 -15.16 0.24 7.05
C PHE A 128 -15.97 -0.26 5.85
N ALA A 129 -15.54 0.06 4.62
CA ALA A 129 -16.20 -0.39 3.39
C ALA A 129 -16.19 -1.91 3.20
N LEU A 130 -15.18 -2.61 3.76
CA LEU A 130 -15.05 -4.06 3.71
C LEU A 130 -15.71 -4.77 4.90
N GLY A 131 -16.32 -4.03 5.85
CA GLY A 131 -16.83 -4.60 7.10
C GLY A 131 -15.74 -5.18 8.00
N TYR A 132 -14.47 -4.82 7.76
CA TYR A 132 -13.32 -5.33 8.52
C TYR A 132 -13.02 -4.46 9.72
N HIS A 133 -13.24 -4.98 10.92
CA HIS A 133 -13.05 -4.27 12.18
C HIS A 133 -11.95 -4.94 13.05
N PRO A 134 -10.66 -4.77 12.71
CA PRO A 134 -9.57 -5.47 13.41
C PRO A 134 -9.32 -4.97 14.83
N ARG A 135 -9.74 -3.77 15.19
CA ARG A 135 -9.43 -3.12 16.48
C ARG A 135 -9.87 -3.91 17.73
N PRO A 136 -11.07 -4.53 17.79
CA PRO A 136 -11.45 -5.36 18.93
C PRO A 136 -10.53 -6.56 19.09
N TRP A 137 -10.27 -7.28 18.01
CA TRP A 137 -9.38 -8.43 18.00
C TRP A 137 -7.93 -8.07 18.37
N ILE A 138 -7.38 -6.98 17.83
CA ILE A 138 -6.03 -6.51 18.18
C ILE A 138 -5.95 -6.19 19.67
N ARG A 139 -6.96 -5.51 20.24
CA ARG A 139 -7.00 -5.21 21.68
C ARG A 139 -7.01 -6.47 22.54
N GLU A 140 -7.80 -7.45 22.15
CA GLU A 140 -7.87 -8.73 22.82
C GLU A 140 -6.52 -9.47 22.80
N ARG A 141 -5.87 -9.54 21.63
CA ARG A 141 -4.55 -10.17 21.48
C ARG A 141 -3.45 -9.41 22.24
N LEU A 142 -3.51 -8.10 22.28
CA LEU A 142 -2.58 -7.32 23.13
C LEU A 142 -2.82 -7.57 24.62
N ALA A 143 -4.06 -7.69 25.06
CA ALA A 143 -4.39 -8.03 26.44
C ALA A 143 -3.91 -9.44 26.79
N LEU A 144 -4.13 -10.43 25.89
CA LEU A 144 -3.61 -11.78 26.03
C LEU A 144 -2.09 -11.77 26.15
N ARG A 145 -1.39 -11.11 25.21
CA ARG A 145 0.08 -10.99 25.26
C ARG A 145 0.56 -10.43 26.60
N ARG A 146 -0.07 -9.39 27.12
CA ARG A 146 0.29 -8.81 28.43
C ARG A 146 0.11 -9.81 29.57
N ARG A 147 -0.97 -10.63 29.54
CA ARG A 147 -1.21 -11.68 30.53
C ARG A 147 -0.14 -12.78 30.49
N LEU A 148 0.22 -13.23 29.29
CA LEU A 148 1.25 -14.24 29.11
C LEU A 148 2.63 -13.73 29.53
N MET A 149 2.97 -12.47 29.23
CA MET A 149 4.22 -11.85 29.68
C MET A 149 4.27 -11.63 31.21
N ALA A 150 3.12 -11.58 31.87
CA ALA A 150 3.02 -11.55 33.34
C ALA A 150 3.10 -12.95 33.98
N GLY A 151 3.44 -14.00 33.23
CA GLY A 151 3.65 -15.36 33.74
C GLY A 151 2.40 -16.24 33.79
N ARG A 152 1.29 -15.84 33.17
CA ARG A 152 0.10 -16.69 33.06
C ARG A 152 0.31 -17.71 31.92
N GLU A 153 0.03 -18.97 32.19
CA GLU A 153 0.07 -20.01 31.15
C GLU A 153 -1.02 -19.80 30.08
N ALA A 154 -0.66 -20.12 28.82
CA ALA A 154 -1.60 -20.09 27.72
C ALA A 154 -2.64 -21.21 27.87
N THR A 155 -3.91 -20.90 27.72
CA THR A 155 -5.01 -21.87 27.68
C THR A 155 -5.28 -22.34 26.24
N VAL A 156 -6.00 -23.46 26.08
CA VAL A 156 -6.40 -23.94 24.73
C VAL A 156 -7.21 -22.89 23.98
N GLU A 157 -8.04 -22.11 24.67
CA GLU A 157 -8.83 -21.02 24.09
C GLU A 157 -7.97 -19.89 23.54
N ASP A 158 -6.81 -19.63 24.16
CA ASP A 158 -5.85 -18.62 23.72
C ASP A 158 -5.19 -19.01 22.37
N GLN A 159 -5.24 -20.29 21.98
CA GLN A 159 -4.65 -20.84 20.76
C GLN A 159 -5.63 -20.94 19.59
N ILE A 160 -6.91 -20.66 19.79
CA ILE A 160 -7.93 -20.72 18.74
C ILE A 160 -7.60 -19.69 17.64
N PRO A 161 -7.40 -20.13 16.38
CA PRO A 161 -7.20 -19.21 15.29
C PRO A 161 -8.44 -18.31 15.13
N TYR A 162 -8.22 -17.04 14.84
CA TYR A 162 -9.30 -16.09 14.57
C TYR A 162 -10.20 -16.60 13.46
N ALA A 163 -11.42 -16.95 13.81
CA ALA A 163 -12.50 -17.10 12.84
C ALA A 163 -13.18 -15.73 12.70
N PRO A 164 -13.18 -15.11 11.50
CA PRO A 164 -13.92 -13.87 11.29
C PRO A 164 -15.41 -14.14 11.64
N PRO A 165 -16.10 -13.17 12.29
CA PRO A 165 -17.52 -13.32 12.53
C PRO A 165 -18.22 -13.60 11.19
N ALA A 166 -19.10 -14.61 11.19
CA ALA A 166 -19.90 -14.92 10.02
C ALA A 166 -20.62 -13.63 9.60
N VAL A 167 -20.38 -13.19 8.37
CA VAL A 167 -21.12 -12.07 7.79
C VAL A 167 -22.54 -12.55 7.68
N SER A 168 -23.40 -12.09 8.59
CA SER A 168 -24.84 -12.31 8.47
C SER A 168 -25.31 -11.66 7.18
N ALA A 169 -25.70 -12.50 6.23
CA ALA A 169 -26.25 -12.11 4.93
C ALA A 169 -27.56 -11.32 5.08
#